data_5e07a52a0c4f1f5f23bf88438d1cd326
#
_entry.id   5e07a52a0c4f1f5f23bf88438d1cd326
#
_cell.length_a   1.000
_cell.length_b   1.000
_cell.length_c   1.000
_cell.angle_alpha   90.00
_cell.angle_beta   90.00
_cell.angle_gamma   90.00
#
_symmetry.space_group_name_H-M   'P 1'
#
loop_
_entity.id
_entity.type
_entity.pdbx_description
1 polymer ?
#
loop_
_entity_poly.entity_id
_entity_poly.type
_entity_poly.pdbx_seq_one_letter_code
_entity_poly.pdbx_strand_id
1 'polypeptide(L)'
;MPVTSDRVLQLCQLLKGFAPRETPSLADYVNSIPRLDSLASLPSGTAVLVRGDVDCDPGPQVGDEDIRLRSMKETLDFGRAKGWKQIVFGHRGRKKEGKPIGSLDKVAKRLGEILGCDVPLVKDWLDETTGTVKPHVSQQI
;
A
#
# COMPACT_ATOMS: atom_id res chain seq x y z
N MET A 1 29.67 -11.92 -0.20
CA MET A 1 30.19 -13.09 0.54
C MET A 1 29.38 -14.31 0.10
N PRO A 2 30.00 -15.44 -0.26
CA PRO A 2 29.24 -16.65 -0.60
C PRO A 2 28.45 -17.16 0.61
N VAL A 3 27.26 -17.65 0.37
CA VAL A 3 26.44 -18.30 1.40
C VAL A 3 27.03 -19.70 1.59
N THR A 4 27.58 -19.96 2.78
CA THR A 4 28.13 -21.28 3.12
C THR A 4 27.05 -22.17 3.74
N SER A 5 27.20 -23.50 3.62
CA SER A 5 26.28 -24.48 4.22
C SER A 5 26.09 -24.24 5.72
N ASP A 6 27.16 -23.85 6.44
CA ASP A 6 27.09 -23.56 7.87
C ASP A 6 26.21 -22.37 8.21
N ARG A 7 26.22 -21.33 7.37
CA ARG A 7 25.33 -20.15 7.54
C ARG A 7 23.87 -20.53 7.31
N VAL A 8 23.60 -21.37 6.32
CA VAL A 8 22.24 -21.89 6.10
C VAL A 8 21.77 -22.71 7.29
N LEU A 9 22.65 -23.57 7.82
CA LEU A 9 22.33 -24.39 8.99
C LEU A 9 22.05 -23.54 10.23
N GLN A 10 22.88 -22.52 10.49
CA GLN A 10 22.67 -21.55 11.57
C GLN A 10 21.36 -20.81 11.44
N LEU A 11 21.01 -20.35 10.22
CA LEU A 11 19.74 -19.70 9.96
C LEU A 11 18.56 -20.64 10.20
N CYS A 12 18.65 -21.89 9.74
CA CYS A 12 17.62 -22.90 9.99
C CYS A 12 17.45 -23.19 11.49
N GLN A 13 18.54 -23.24 12.26
CA GLN A 13 18.48 -23.43 13.71
C GLN A 13 17.85 -22.24 14.43
N LEU A 14 18.17 -21.00 14.01
CA LEU A 14 17.55 -19.78 14.49
C LEU A 14 16.03 -19.77 14.20
N LEU A 15 15.64 -20.10 12.98
CA LEU A 15 14.24 -20.17 12.57
C LEU A 15 13.47 -21.27 13.32
N LYS A 16 14.09 -22.41 13.61
CA LYS A 16 13.48 -23.46 14.46
C LYS A 16 13.23 -22.98 15.89
N GLY A 17 14.07 -22.11 16.43
CA GLY A 17 13.86 -21.50 17.75
C GLY A 17 12.64 -20.57 17.82
N PHE A 18 12.22 -20.04 16.66
CA PHE A 18 11.03 -19.18 16.51
C PHE A 18 9.81 -19.94 15.95
N ALA A 19 9.96 -21.18 15.53
CA ALA A 19 8.83 -21.97 15.05
C ALA A 19 7.84 -22.20 16.19
N PRO A 20 6.54 -22.03 15.98
CA PRO A 20 5.53 -22.41 16.96
C PRO A 20 5.75 -23.87 17.33
N ARG A 21 5.66 -24.20 18.62
CA ARG A 21 5.83 -25.58 19.11
C ARG A 21 4.79 -26.55 18.56
N GLU A 22 3.65 -26.00 18.15
CA GLU A 22 2.57 -26.71 17.48
C GLU A 22 2.30 -26.06 16.14
N THR A 23 2.09 -26.86 15.10
CA THR A 23 1.68 -26.34 13.79
C THR A 23 0.24 -25.84 13.92
N PRO A 24 -0.03 -24.54 13.76
CA PRO A 24 -1.39 -24.04 13.88
C PRO A 24 -2.28 -24.71 12.83
N SER A 25 -3.53 -24.96 13.16
CA SER A 25 -4.51 -25.40 12.17
C SER A 25 -4.69 -24.33 11.08
N LEU A 26 -5.21 -24.73 9.91
CA LEU A 26 -5.54 -23.76 8.87
C LEU A 26 -6.50 -22.68 9.39
N ALA A 27 -7.45 -23.06 10.25
CA ALA A 27 -8.40 -22.13 10.87
C ALA A 27 -7.67 -21.13 11.78
N ASP A 28 -6.73 -21.59 12.62
CA ASP A 28 -5.94 -20.70 13.48
C ASP A 28 -5.08 -19.75 12.66
N TYR A 29 -4.48 -20.26 11.59
CA TYR A 29 -3.70 -19.42 10.66
C TYR A 29 -4.58 -18.34 10.01
N VAL A 30 -5.71 -18.71 9.43
CA VAL A 30 -6.64 -17.77 8.81
C VAL A 30 -7.17 -16.74 9.81
N ASN A 31 -7.48 -17.16 11.04
CA ASN A 31 -7.94 -16.27 12.10
C ASN A 31 -6.85 -15.35 12.65
N SER A 32 -5.57 -15.71 12.48
CA SER A 32 -4.44 -14.86 12.87
C SER A 32 -4.12 -13.76 11.86
N ILE A 33 -4.66 -13.82 10.64
CA ILE A 33 -4.44 -12.79 9.62
C ILE A 33 -5.16 -11.51 10.05
N PRO A 34 -4.44 -10.36 10.22
CA PRO A 34 -5.06 -9.10 10.54
C PRO A 34 -6.09 -8.70 9.48
N ARG A 35 -7.29 -8.36 9.90
CA ARG A 35 -8.36 -7.91 9.03
C ARG A 35 -8.55 -6.40 9.14
N LEU A 36 -9.08 -5.79 8.08
CA LEU A 36 -9.33 -4.35 8.05
C LEU A 36 -10.32 -3.91 9.14
N ASP A 37 -11.31 -4.74 9.45
CA ASP A 37 -12.30 -4.48 10.51
C ASP A 37 -11.69 -4.42 11.93
N SER A 38 -10.54 -5.05 12.15
CA SER A 38 -9.80 -4.91 13.42
C SER A 38 -9.32 -3.48 13.69
N LEU A 39 -9.24 -2.65 12.65
CA LEU A 39 -8.89 -1.24 12.74
C LEU A 39 -10.11 -0.32 12.94
N ALA A 40 -11.33 -0.88 13.00
CA ALA A 40 -12.57 -0.10 13.05
C ALA A 40 -12.70 0.81 14.30
N SER A 41 -11.92 0.55 15.35
CA SER A 41 -11.84 1.36 16.57
C SER A 41 -10.94 2.60 16.46
N LEU A 42 -10.21 2.77 15.37
CA LEU A 42 -9.38 3.95 15.17
C LEU A 42 -10.27 5.21 15.10
N PRO A 43 -9.87 6.30 15.78
CA PRO A 43 -10.63 7.55 15.76
C PRO A 43 -10.81 8.12 14.35
N SER A 44 -11.92 8.82 14.14
CA SER A 44 -12.07 9.67 12.94
C SER A 44 -10.93 10.69 12.86
N GLY A 45 -10.48 10.99 11.65
CA GLY A 45 -9.32 11.86 11.40
C GLY A 45 -7.96 11.16 11.51
N THR A 46 -7.91 9.86 11.89
CA THR A 46 -6.66 9.11 11.90
C THR A 46 -6.08 9.01 10.48
N ALA A 47 -4.80 9.35 10.34
CA ALA A 47 -4.08 9.17 9.09
C ALA A 47 -3.72 7.69 8.90
N VAL A 48 -4.15 7.10 7.78
CA VAL A 48 -3.93 5.69 7.45
C VAL A 48 -3.21 5.59 6.11
N LEU A 49 -2.07 4.91 6.09
CA LEU A 49 -1.34 4.60 4.86
C LEU A 49 -1.94 3.36 4.20
N VAL A 50 -2.33 3.50 2.93
CA VAL A 50 -2.89 2.41 2.13
C VAL A 50 -1.96 2.13 0.96
N ARG A 51 -1.31 0.96 0.95
CA ARG A 51 -0.56 0.56 -0.23
C ARG A 51 -1.52 0.13 -1.33
N GLY A 52 -1.57 0.93 -2.41
CA GLY A 52 -2.44 0.69 -3.54
C GLY A 52 -1.76 -0.07 -4.68
N ASP A 53 -2.50 -0.93 -5.38
CA ASP A 53 -2.07 -1.45 -6.68
C ASP A 53 -2.42 -0.43 -7.77
N VAL A 54 -1.51 0.52 -7.96
CA VAL A 54 -1.66 1.68 -8.85
C VAL A 54 -0.87 1.52 -10.16
N ASP A 55 -0.28 0.34 -10.38
CA ASP A 55 0.51 0.05 -11.59
C ASP A 55 -0.39 -0.33 -12.77
N CYS A 56 -1.14 0.65 -13.27
CA CYS A 56 -2.01 0.53 -14.42
C CYS A 56 -1.98 1.80 -15.29
N ASP A 57 -2.48 1.70 -16.49
CA ASP A 57 -2.69 2.82 -17.42
C ASP A 57 -4.17 2.91 -17.78
N PRO A 58 -5.00 3.57 -16.97
CA PRO A 58 -6.45 3.61 -17.17
C PRO A 58 -6.80 4.19 -18.54
N GLY A 59 -7.70 3.50 -19.25
CA GLY A 59 -8.25 3.95 -20.50
C GLY A 59 -9.23 5.14 -20.35
N PRO A 60 -10.01 5.49 -21.38
CA PRO A 60 -10.83 6.69 -21.36
C PRO A 60 -12.03 6.61 -20.40
N GLN A 61 -12.55 5.42 -20.12
CA GLN A 61 -13.75 5.23 -19.30
C GLN A 61 -13.47 4.37 -18.05
N VAL A 62 -14.31 4.54 -17.02
CA VAL A 62 -14.29 3.64 -15.86
C VAL A 62 -14.64 2.23 -16.35
N GLY A 63 -13.80 1.26 -15.97
CA GLY A 63 -13.83 -0.11 -16.45
C GLY A 63 -12.70 -0.47 -17.41
N ASP A 64 -12.11 0.53 -18.07
CA ASP A 64 -11.00 0.32 -19.01
C ASP A 64 -9.67 0.23 -18.27
N GLU A 65 -9.05 -0.95 -18.28
CA GLU A 65 -7.71 -1.22 -17.71
C GLU A 65 -7.48 -0.74 -16.26
N ASP A 66 -8.59 -0.57 -15.51
CA ASP A 66 -8.57 -0.03 -14.15
C ASP A 66 -8.98 -1.03 -13.05
N ILE A 67 -9.02 -2.32 -13.35
CA ILE A 67 -9.43 -3.37 -12.40
C ILE A 67 -8.63 -3.30 -11.09
N ARG A 68 -7.34 -2.93 -11.14
CA ARG A 68 -6.48 -2.77 -9.98
C ARG A 68 -6.96 -1.64 -9.07
N LEU A 69 -7.40 -0.54 -9.65
CA LEU A 69 -7.96 0.60 -8.90
C LEU A 69 -9.33 0.25 -8.31
N ARG A 70 -10.18 -0.41 -9.09
CA ARG A 70 -11.50 -0.84 -8.62
C ARG A 70 -11.42 -1.85 -7.47
N SER A 71 -10.41 -2.71 -7.45
CA SER A 71 -10.21 -3.67 -6.37
C SER A 71 -9.93 -3.02 -5.01
N MET A 72 -9.45 -1.78 -4.99
CA MET A 72 -9.22 -1.03 -3.75
C MET A 72 -10.47 -0.35 -3.18
N LYS A 73 -11.55 -0.27 -3.98
CA LYS A 73 -12.72 0.54 -3.65
C LYS A 73 -13.32 0.19 -2.29
N GLU A 74 -13.54 -1.07 -2.00
CA GLU A 74 -14.12 -1.50 -0.72
C GLU A 74 -13.27 -1.08 0.47
N THR A 75 -11.95 -1.24 0.38
CA THR A 75 -11.02 -0.83 1.44
C THR A 75 -11.06 0.68 1.67
N LEU A 76 -11.07 1.46 0.58
CA LEU A 76 -11.10 2.92 0.66
C LEU A 76 -12.45 3.43 1.14
N ASP A 77 -13.56 2.84 0.71
CA ASP A 77 -14.90 3.19 1.19
C ASP A 77 -15.07 2.86 2.68
N PHE A 78 -14.50 1.74 3.15
CA PHE A 78 -14.49 1.41 4.57
C PHE A 78 -13.79 2.51 5.39
N GLY A 79 -12.58 2.92 4.98
CA GLY A 79 -11.85 3.98 5.67
C GLY A 79 -12.57 5.32 5.62
N ARG A 80 -13.22 5.67 4.50
CA ARG A 80 -14.06 6.88 4.39
C ARG A 80 -15.24 6.83 5.36
N ALA A 81 -15.93 5.69 5.44
CA ALA A 81 -17.03 5.52 6.38
C ALA A 81 -16.60 5.65 7.84
N LYS A 82 -15.33 5.38 8.15
CA LYS A 82 -14.72 5.60 9.47
C LYS A 82 -14.18 7.02 9.68
N GLY A 83 -14.23 7.86 8.65
CA GLY A 83 -13.70 9.22 8.70
C GLY A 83 -12.17 9.28 8.74
N TRP A 84 -11.47 8.27 8.24
CA TRP A 84 -10.01 8.26 8.20
C TRP A 84 -9.47 9.15 7.09
N LYS A 85 -8.32 9.74 7.34
CA LYS A 85 -7.49 10.42 6.32
C LYS A 85 -6.63 9.39 5.63
N GLN A 86 -7.03 8.94 4.45
CA GLN A 86 -6.36 7.86 3.74
C GLN A 86 -5.31 8.40 2.78
N ILE A 87 -4.07 7.94 2.93
CA ILE A 87 -2.94 8.29 2.07
C ILE A 87 -2.61 7.06 1.24
N VAL A 88 -3.07 7.05 -0.02
CA VAL A 88 -2.78 5.95 -0.95
C VAL A 88 -1.40 6.15 -1.54
N PHE A 89 -0.55 5.15 -1.44
CA PHE A 89 0.78 5.17 -2.04
C PHE A 89 1.05 3.92 -2.88
N GLY A 90 1.89 4.06 -3.87
CA GLY A 90 2.29 2.97 -4.75
C GLY A 90 3.24 3.46 -5.84
N HIS A 91 3.53 2.61 -6.81
CA HIS A 91 4.39 2.95 -7.94
C HIS A 91 3.72 2.58 -9.25
N ARG A 92 4.12 3.25 -10.32
CA ARG A 92 3.71 2.93 -11.68
C ARG A 92 4.93 2.64 -12.54
N GLY A 93 4.98 1.43 -13.08
CA GLY A 93 6.09 0.96 -13.89
C GLY A 93 7.36 0.70 -13.09
N ARG A 94 8.43 0.37 -13.81
CA ARG A 94 9.77 0.15 -13.24
C ARG A 94 10.73 1.15 -13.86
N LYS A 95 11.67 1.64 -13.05
CA LYS A 95 12.77 2.46 -13.57
C LYS A 95 13.55 1.62 -14.58
N LYS A 96 13.51 2.03 -15.84
CA LYS A 96 14.35 1.48 -16.92
C LYS A 96 15.32 2.57 -17.31
N GLU A 97 16.54 2.15 -17.64
CA GLU A 97 17.58 3.07 -18.10
C GLU A 97 17.06 3.91 -19.29
N GLY A 98 17.21 5.22 -19.21
CA GLY A 98 16.77 6.15 -20.24
C GLY A 98 15.25 6.40 -20.34
N LYS A 99 14.41 5.85 -19.44
CA LYS A 99 12.98 6.12 -19.44
C LYS A 99 12.51 6.71 -18.11
N PRO A 100 11.70 7.79 -18.14
CA PRO A 100 11.13 8.34 -16.92
C PRO A 100 10.15 7.34 -16.28
N ILE A 101 10.03 7.41 -14.96
CA ILE A 101 8.96 6.70 -14.21
C ILE A 101 7.62 7.30 -14.63
N GLY A 102 6.61 6.47 -14.85
CA GLY A 102 5.27 6.92 -15.22
C GLY A 102 4.63 7.78 -14.14
N SER A 103 3.97 8.88 -14.55
CA SER A 103 3.20 9.71 -13.64
C SER A 103 1.94 9.00 -13.14
N LEU A 104 1.53 9.29 -11.91
CA LEU A 104 0.28 8.83 -11.32
C LEU A 104 -0.91 9.77 -11.60
N ASP A 105 -0.77 10.81 -12.42
CA ASP A 105 -1.85 11.79 -12.69
C ASP A 105 -3.13 11.12 -13.21
N LYS A 106 -3.02 10.26 -14.22
CA LYS A 106 -4.18 9.53 -14.77
C LYS A 106 -4.80 8.57 -13.75
N VAL A 107 -3.94 7.95 -12.94
CA VAL A 107 -4.35 7.00 -11.89
C VAL A 107 -5.14 7.71 -10.80
N ALA A 108 -4.64 8.85 -10.30
CA ALA A 108 -5.33 9.64 -9.29
C ALA A 108 -6.69 10.13 -9.80
N LYS A 109 -6.74 10.65 -11.03
CA LYS A 109 -8.00 11.07 -11.67
C LYS A 109 -8.99 9.90 -11.74
N ARG A 110 -8.58 8.74 -12.26
CA ARG A 110 -9.44 7.57 -12.38
C ARG A 110 -9.90 7.05 -11.01
N LEU A 111 -9.01 7.05 -10.01
CA LEU A 111 -9.38 6.65 -8.66
C LEU A 111 -10.46 7.57 -8.08
N GLY A 112 -10.37 8.88 -8.33
CA GLY A 112 -11.40 9.86 -7.97
C GLY A 112 -12.75 9.56 -8.64
N GLU A 113 -12.74 9.24 -9.94
CA GLU A 113 -13.95 8.83 -10.68
C GLU A 113 -14.59 7.55 -10.08
N ILE A 114 -13.78 6.55 -9.72
CA ILE A 114 -14.25 5.29 -9.12
C ILE A 114 -14.84 5.52 -7.72
N LEU A 115 -14.23 6.40 -6.93
CA LEU A 115 -14.64 6.69 -5.56
C LEU A 115 -15.73 7.76 -5.46
N GLY A 116 -15.98 8.50 -6.54
CA GLY A 116 -16.91 9.63 -6.54
C GLY A 116 -16.48 10.78 -5.62
N CYS A 117 -15.17 11.00 -5.47
CA CYS A 117 -14.62 12.08 -4.67
C CYS A 117 -13.29 12.57 -5.25
N ASP A 118 -12.83 13.74 -4.79
CA ASP A 118 -11.52 14.26 -5.16
C ASP A 118 -10.39 13.41 -4.55
N VAL A 119 -9.40 13.06 -5.38
CA VAL A 119 -8.19 12.35 -4.98
C VAL A 119 -6.99 13.15 -5.46
N PRO A 120 -6.53 14.11 -4.66
CA PRO A 120 -5.40 14.95 -5.03
C PRO A 120 -4.11 14.15 -5.10
N LEU A 121 -3.33 14.35 -6.16
CA LEU A 121 -2.00 13.75 -6.28
C LEU A 121 -0.97 14.64 -5.62
N VAL A 122 -0.40 14.17 -4.52
CA VAL A 122 0.71 14.85 -3.83
C VAL A 122 2.01 14.56 -4.57
N LYS A 123 2.61 15.60 -5.16
CA LYS A 123 3.91 15.56 -5.84
C LYS A 123 4.97 16.19 -4.94
N ASP A 124 6.22 15.88 -5.24
CA ASP A 124 7.38 16.49 -4.55
C ASP A 124 7.30 16.38 -3.00
N TRP A 125 6.88 15.22 -2.55
CA TRP A 125 6.59 14.96 -1.14
C TRP A 125 7.82 14.63 -0.29
N LEU A 126 8.90 14.13 -0.92
CA LEU A 126 10.10 13.66 -0.24
C LEU A 126 11.23 14.68 -0.40
N ASP A 127 11.89 14.99 0.72
CA ASP A 127 13.20 15.62 0.70
C ASP A 127 14.26 14.54 0.53
N GLU A 128 14.86 14.46 -0.65
CA GLU A 128 15.86 13.44 -0.99
C GLU A 128 17.15 13.58 -0.17
N THR A 129 17.44 14.76 0.38
CA THR A 129 18.64 15.02 1.16
C THR A 129 18.50 14.47 2.60
N THR A 130 17.35 14.69 3.18
CA THR A 130 17.07 14.31 4.58
C THR A 130 16.31 12.99 4.70
N GLY A 131 15.69 12.51 3.61
CA GLY A 131 14.81 11.34 3.61
C GLY A 131 13.49 11.56 4.36
N THR A 132 13.12 12.83 4.60
CA THR A 132 11.91 13.18 5.36
C THR A 132 10.80 13.71 4.44
N VAL A 133 9.57 13.67 4.92
CA VAL A 133 8.42 14.28 4.24
C VAL A 133 8.52 15.79 4.33
N LYS A 134 8.35 16.48 3.20
CA LYS A 134 8.41 17.95 3.15
C LYS A 134 7.28 18.58 3.96
N PRO A 135 7.53 19.71 4.65
CA PRO A 135 6.55 20.33 5.55
C PRO A 135 5.21 20.68 4.90
N HIS A 136 5.21 21.09 3.62
CA HIS A 136 3.99 21.46 2.90
C HIS A 136 3.04 20.28 2.71
N VAL A 137 3.54 19.06 2.70
CA VAL A 137 2.73 17.84 2.56
C VAL A 137 1.88 17.60 3.82
N SER A 138 2.44 17.86 5.00
CA SER A 138 1.72 17.72 6.26
C SER A 138 0.49 18.63 6.36
N GLN A 139 0.46 19.72 5.60
CA GLN A 139 -0.68 20.64 5.54
C GLN A 139 -1.78 20.16 4.59
N GLN A 140 -1.46 19.22 3.67
CA GLN A 140 -2.42 18.66 2.71
C GLN A 140 -3.12 17.41 3.27
N ILE A 141 -2.59 16.83 4.32
CA ILE A 141 -3.10 15.65 5.02
C ILE A 141 -3.85 16.10 6.29
#